data_ac62ef64d559efcec3b624247ad2ca0d
#
_entry.id   ac62ef64d559efcec3b624247ad2ca0d
#
_cell.length_a   1.000
_cell.length_b   1.000
_cell.length_c   1.000
_cell.angle_alpha   90.00
_cell.angle_beta   90.00
_cell.angle_gamma   90.00
#
_symmetry.space_group_name_H-M   'P 1'
#
loop_
_entity.id
_entity.type
_entity.pdbx_description
1 polymer ?
#
loop_
_entity_poly.entity_id
_entity_poly.type
_entity_poly.pdbx_seq_one_letter_code
_entity_poly.pdbx_strand_id
1 'polypeptide(L)'
;MKQFFSLLLALPLAAATISDRARDLHRGALVFDAHVHVVNRQFYHGGDIGQRMPDGQFDLPRARQGGVGALFFSIFVTEDYYPQRFETKQTLRLIDLALTQLEHNRDKIELALNARDIERIHRAGKIAAVLDLEGGFDLDGDLGVLRDLYRLGLRSAQLSAHNWANNFADSCCSTPKVHGLNDQGRAVIREMNRLGMVINISHASSEAVEQALEVSTAPLVATHSGMRALNDIPRTMPDDLMRKVAAKGGVIGFQIGNEFHNRKVFDYVTAHAGKPFWDTGDIAARQLPLSIEQIDKLVAPKFPMLGSDAPDALLLTPSEWIGVLERAIAIVGEDYVAIGSDFDGGPTPPRGMHSIADLPLLTGAMLERGWPEPRIRKVLGLNMLRVFRTITEGPGPTFRP
;
A
#
# COMPACT_ATOMS: atom_id res chain seq x y z
N MET A 1 -1.35 -48.83 38.81
CA MET A 1 -0.78 -47.67 38.12
C MET A 1 -1.95 -46.82 37.54
N LYS A 2 -2.30 -45.71 38.22
CA LYS A 2 -3.37 -44.81 37.77
C LYS A 2 -2.71 -43.70 36.96
N GLN A 3 -3.03 -43.67 35.66
CA GLN A 3 -2.60 -42.58 34.77
C GLN A 3 -3.50 -41.36 35.01
N PHE A 4 -2.90 -40.28 35.48
CA PHE A 4 -3.55 -38.96 35.54
C PHE A 4 -3.44 -38.34 34.14
N PHE A 5 -4.55 -38.21 33.45
CA PHE A 5 -4.70 -37.34 32.28
C PHE A 5 -4.89 -35.90 32.76
N SER A 6 -3.86 -35.08 32.60
CA SER A 6 -4.01 -33.62 32.79
C SER A 6 -4.69 -33.04 31.55
N LEU A 7 -5.95 -32.65 31.73
CA LEU A 7 -6.70 -31.88 30.72
C LEU A 7 -6.17 -30.44 30.78
N LEU A 8 -5.33 -30.05 29.84
CA LEU A 8 -4.99 -28.66 29.60
C LEU A 8 -6.23 -27.97 28.98
N LEU A 9 -6.97 -27.24 29.80
CA LEU A 9 -8.00 -26.31 29.34
C LEU A 9 -7.29 -25.17 28.60
N ALA A 10 -7.36 -25.18 27.27
CA ALA A 10 -7.05 -24.02 26.44
C ALA A 10 -8.10 -22.94 26.75
N LEU A 11 -7.73 -21.93 27.53
CA LEU A 11 -8.54 -20.72 27.68
C LEU A 11 -8.71 -20.09 26.28
N PRO A 12 -9.95 -19.76 25.88
CA PRO A 12 -10.12 -19.02 24.62
C PRO A 12 -9.40 -17.68 24.75
N LEU A 13 -8.53 -17.37 23.79
CA LEU A 13 -7.95 -16.04 23.65
C LEU A 13 -9.11 -15.06 23.53
N ALA A 14 -9.32 -14.23 24.56
CA ALA A 14 -10.34 -13.20 24.51
C ALA A 14 -10.02 -12.28 23.32
N ALA A 15 -10.92 -12.18 22.36
CA ALA A 15 -10.82 -11.20 21.29
C ALA A 15 -10.57 -9.83 21.94
N ALA A 16 -9.55 -9.11 21.50
CA ALA A 16 -9.21 -7.81 22.05
C ALA A 16 -10.42 -6.88 21.93
N THR A 17 -11.07 -6.60 23.06
CA THR A 17 -12.25 -5.73 23.09
C THR A 17 -11.80 -4.28 23.05
N ILE A 18 -12.09 -3.62 21.94
CA ILE A 18 -11.81 -2.20 21.77
C ILE A 18 -12.73 -1.39 22.70
N SER A 19 -12.19 -0.40 23.43
CA SER A 19 -12.99 0.50 24.26
C SER A 19 -14.00 1.32 23.45
N ASP A 20 -15.12 1.73 24.03
CA ASP A 20 -16.10 2.60 23.37
C ASP A 20 -15.45 3.90 22.88
N ARG A 21 -14.58 4.48 23.70
CA ARG A 21 -13.79 5.67 23.33
C ARG A 21 -12.98 5.43 22.04
N ALA A 22 -12.32 4.29 21.91
CA ALA A 22 -11.54 3.97 20.70
C ALA A 22 -12.45 3.82 19.48
N ARG A 23 -13.60 3.15 19.65
CA ARG A 23 -14.60 3.01 18.57
C ARG A 23 -15.15 4.36 18.10
N ASP A 24 -15.50 5.24 19.03
CA ASP A 24 -16.06 6.55 18.72
C ASP A 24 -15.03 7.47 18.07
N LEU A 25 -13.80 7.49 18.58
CA LEU A 25 -12.70 8.24 17.98
C LEU A 25 -12.41 7.74 16.55
N HIS A 26 -12.31 6.43 16.37
CA HIS A 26 -12.04 5.82 15.08
C HIS A 26 -13.15 6.14 14.05
N ARG A 27 -14.42 5.97 14.45
CA ARG A 27 -15.59 6.28 13.62
C ARG A 27 -15.68 7.76 13.26
N GLY A 28 -15.27 8.65 14.15
CA GLY A 28 -15.27 10.11 13.94
C GLY A 28 -14.01 10.64 13.26
N ALA A 29 -13.07 9.77 12.85
CA ALA A 29 -11.87 10.14 12.12
C ALA A 29 -12.03 9.85 10.63
N LEU A 30 -11.33 10.60 9.78
CA LEU A 30 -11.06 10.16 8.41
C LEU A 30 -9.96 9.08 8.48
N VAL A 31 -10.33 7.82 8.31
CA VAL A 31 -9.36 6.73 8.14
C VAL A 31 -9.03 6.66 6.67
N PHE A 32 -7.79 7.02 6.33
CA PHE A 32 -7.27 7.01 4.96
C PHE A 32 -6.15 5.95 4.88
N ASP A 33 -6.48 4.76 4.43
CA ASP A 33 -5.49 3.71 4.21
C ASP A 33 -4.66 4.04 2.97
N ALA A 34 -3.36 4.16 3.14
CA ALA A 34 -2.46 4.61 2.08
C ALA A 34 -2.13 3.52 1.05
N HIS A 35 -2.55 2.27 1.25
CA HIS A 35 -2.35 1.21 0.26
C HIS A 35 -3.19 -0.04 0.56
N VAL A 36 -4.05 -0.42 -0.39
CA VAL A 36 -4.87 -1.64 -0.30
C VAL A 36 -5.02 -2.26 -1.69
N HIS A 37 -4.77 -3.57 -1.81
CA HIS A 37 -5.08 -4.32 -3.03
C HIS A 37 -6.58 -4.62 -3.09
N VAL A 38 -7.26 -4.20 -4.13
CA VAL A 38 -8.73 -4.29 -4.20
C VAL A 38 -9.22 -5.17 -5.33
N VAL A 39 -8.70 -4.98 -6.56
CA VAL A 39 -9.31 -5.58 -7.75
C VAL A 39 -8.61 -6.82 -8.29
N ASN A 40 -7.40 -7.13 -7.85
CA ASN A 40 -6.66 -8.27 -8.39
C ASN A 40 -7.41 -9.59 -8.16
N ARG A 41 -7.91 -9.81 -6.95
CA ARG A 41 -8.71 -10.99 -6.64
C ARG A 41 -9.94 -11.09 -7.55
N GLN A 42 -10.66 -9.99 -7.75
CA GLN A 42 -11.85 -9.95 -8.60
C GLN A 42 -11.50 -10.13 -10.08
N PHE A 43 -10.35 -9.64 -10.52
CA PHE A 43 -9.90 -9.81 -11.90
C PHE A 43 -9.70 -11.28 -12.26
N TYR A 44 -9.08 -12.05 -11.36
CA TYR A 44 -8.74 -13.45 -11.63
C TYR A 44 -9.83 -14.45 -11.24
N HIS A 45 -10.66 -14.11 -10.24
CA HIS A 45 -11.65 -15.04 -9.66
C HIS A 45 -13.09 -14.51 -9.70
N GLY A 46 -13.29 -13.33 -10.27
CA GLY A 46 -14.61 -12.69 -10.30
C GLY A 46 -15.07 -12.20 -8.93
N GLY A 47 -16.31 -11.73 -8.87
CA GLY A 47 -16.95 -11.23 -7.66
C GLY A 47 -17.12 -9.72 -7.65
N ASP A 48 -17.89 -9.27 -6.67
CA ASP A 48 -18.29 -7.88 -6.45
C ASP A 48 -17.70 -7.40 -5.12
N ILE A 49 -16.87 -6.35 -5.14
CA ILE A 49 -16.30 -5.76 -3.92
C ILE A 49 -17.37 -5.27 -2.93
N GLY A 50 -18.59 -5.01 -3.40
CA GLY A 50 -19.74 -4.60 -2.59
C GLY A 50 -20.34 -5.70 -1.73
N GLN A 51 -19.92 -6.95 -1.94
CA GLN A 51 -20.37 -8.13 -1.21
C GLN A 51 -19.28 -8.65 -0.27
N ARG A 52 -19.70 -9.34 0.82
CA ARG A 52 -18.73 -10.04 1.68
C ARG A 52 -18.11 -11.19 0.90
N MET A 53 -16.80 -11.09 0.65
CA MET A 53 -16.07 -12.13 -0.07
C MET A 53 -15.74 -13.32 0.86
N PRO A 54 -15.72 -14.57 0.34
CA PRO A 54 -15.39 -15.74 1.15
C PRO A 54 -13.91 -15.79 1.55
N ASP A 55 -13.08 -15.13 0.80
CA ASP A 55 -11.63 -15.07 0.94
C ASP A 55 -11.13 -13.60 0.90
N GLY A 56 -9.81 -13.42 1.09
CA GLY A 56 -9.20 -12.09 1.08
C GLY A 56 -9.41 -11.30 2.37
N GLN A 57 -8.80 -10.14 2.40
CA GLN A 57 -8.75 -9.24 3.56
C GLN A 57 -9.53 -7.94 3.32
N PHE A 58 -9.90 -7.64 2.06
CA PHE A 58 -10.64 -6.45 1.67
C PHE A 58 -11.96 -6.81 0.95
N ASP A 59 -13.04 -6.16 1.37
CA ASP A 59 -14.30 -5.89 0.65
C ASP A 59 -14.97 -4.66 1.28
N LEU A 60 -15.96 -4.07 0.63
CA LEU A 60 -16.63 -2.87 1.16
C LEU A 60 -17.34 -3.10 2.50
N PRO A 61 -18.00 -4.25 2.76
CA PRO A 61 -18.49 -4.59 4.10
C PRO A 61 -17.40 -4.57 5.18
N ARG A 62 -16.21 -5.17 4.90
CA ARG A 62 -15.06 -5.14 5.83
C ARG A 62 -14.50 -3.73 5.99
N ALA A 63 -14.32 -3.00 4.89
CA ALA A 63 -13.83 -1.62 4.91
C ALA A 63 -14.75 -0.69 5.72
N ARG A 64 -16.07 -0.85 5.59
CA ARG A 64 -17.05 -0.13 6.39
C ARG A 64 -16.98 -0.50 7.88
N GLN A 65 -16.82 -1.78 8.21
CA GLN A 65 -16.61 -2.24 9.57
C GLN A 65 -15.31 -1.65 10.16
N GLY A 66 -14.25 -1.58 9.36
CA GLY A 66 -12.97 -0.97 9.69
C GLY A 66 -12.98 0.56 9.70
N GLY A 67 -14.13 1.21 9.46
CA GLY A 67 -14.26 2.67 9.52
C GLY A 67 -13.51 3.43 8.41
N VAL A 68 -13.16 2.76 7.32
CA VAL A 68 -12.40 3.36 6.20
C VAL A 68 -13.22 4.45 5.53
N GLY A 69 -12.65 5.66 5.45
CA GLY A 69 -13.25 6.82 4.77
C GLY A 69 -12.59 7.12 3.43
N ALA A 70 -11.32 6.75 3.26
CA ALA A 70 -10.58 6.87 2.01
C ALA A 70 -9.51 5.78 1.90
N LEU A 71 -9.09 5.45 0.69
CA LEU A 71 -7.97 4.54 0.44
C LEU A 71 -7.26 4.85 -0.88
N PHE A 72 -5.96 4.58 -0.93
CA PHE A 72 -5.29 4.35 -2.19
C PHE A 72 -5.65 2.94 -2.67
N PHE A 73 -6.39 2.93 -3.77
CA PHE A 73 -6.93 1.75 -4.43
C PHE A 73 -5.86 1.20 -5.38
N SER A 74 -5.06 0.24 -4.93
CA SER A 74 -3.94 -0.29 -5.70
C SER A 74 -4.41 -1.01 -6.97
N ILE A 75 -3.83 -0.60 -8.09
CA ILE A 75 -3.87 -1.27 -9.39
C ILE A 75 -2.54 -1.99 -9.52
N PHE A 76 -2.47 -3.22 -9.03
CA PHE A 76 -1.22 -3.97 -8.97
C PHE A 76 -1.02 -4.86 -10.19
N VAL A 77 0.10 -4.68 -10.89
CA VAL A 77 0.53 -5.51 -12.01
C VAL A 77 1.76 -6.30 -11.63
N THR A 78 1.63 -7.63 -11.55
CA THR A 78 2.75 -8.51 -11.22
C THR A 78 3.82 -8.50 -12.30
N GLU A 79 5.07 -8.80 -11.92
CA GLU A 79 6.21 -8.84 -12.82
C GLU A 79 6.09 -9.89 -13.93
N ASP A 80 5.18 -10.84 -13.78
CA ASP A 80 4.94 -11.88 -14.80
C ASP A 80 4.56 -11.32 -16.18
N TYR A 81 4.00 -10.10 -16.23
CA TYR A 81 3.62 -9.43 -17.48
C TYR A 81 4.77 -8.69 -18.17
N TYR A 82 5.87 -8.38 -17.46
CA TYR A 82 6.93 -7.52 -17.95
C TYR A 82 7.79 -8.14 -19.06
N PRO A 83 8.20 -9.42 -19.00
CA PRO A 83 9.01 -10.01 -20.06
C PRO A 83 8.36 -9.98 -21.43
N GLN A 84 7.01 -9.99 -21.50
CA GLN A 84 6.23 -9.98 -22.74
C GLN A 84 5.70 -8.59 -23.09
N ARG A 85 6.07 -7.56 -22.34
CA ARG A 85 5.63 -6.16 -22.53
C ARG A 85 4.10 -6.01 -22.49
N PHE A 86 3.43 -6.74 -21.59
CA PHE A 86 1.99 -6.63 -21.38
C PHE A 86 1.61 -5.79 -20.17
N GLU A 87 2.57 -5.13 -19.51
CA GLU A 87 2.36 -4.34 -18.30
C GLU A 87 1.30 -3.24 -18.49
N THR A 88 1.43 -2.43 -19.52
CA THR A 88 0.48 -1.35 -19.81
C THR A 88 -0.90 -1.90 -20.19
N LYS A 89 -0.94 -2.98 -20.99
CA LYS A 89 -2.22 -3.62 -21.34
C LYS A 89 -2.92 -4.19 -20.10
N GLN A 90 -2.17 -4.81 -19.19
CA GLN A 90 -2.74 -5.34 -17.95
C GLN A 90 -3.22 -4.22 -17.02
N THR A 91 -2.47 -3.12 -16.93
CA THR A 91 -2.89 -1.91 -16.20
C THR A 91 -4.24 -1.40 -16.69
N LEU A 92 -4.43 -1.28 -18.01
CA LEU A 92 -5.71 -0.84 -18.58
C LEU A 92 -6.87 -1.78 -18.24
N ARG A 93 -6.65 -3.12 -18.27
CA ARG A 93 -7.66 -4.12 -17.89
C ARG A 93 -8.06 -4.01 -16.42
N LEU A 94 -7.10 -3.76 -15.54
CA LEU A 94 -7.36 -3.60 -14.09
C LEU A 94 -8.04 -2.26 -13.79
N ILE A 95 -7.68 -1.17 -14.48
CA ILE A 95 -8.37 0.12 -14.35
C ILE A 95 -9.82 0.02 -14.83
N ASP A 96 -10.07 -0.64 -15.96
CA ASP A 96 -11.43 -0.88 -16.46
C ASP A 96 -12.29 -1.64 -15.43
N LEU A 97 -11.73 -2.70 -14.86
CA LEU A 97 -12.41 -3.43 -13.79
C LEU A 97 -12.63 -2.56 -12.54
N ALA A 98 -11.62 -1.78 -12.13
CA ALA A 98 -11.74 -0.89 -10.97
C ALA A 98 -12.89 0.11 -11.18
N LEU A 99 -12.92 0.79 -12.32
CA LEU A 99 -13.99 1.75 -12.64
C LEU A 99 -15.38 1.07 -12.71
N THR A 100 -15.45 -0.14 -13.26
CA THR A 100 -16.67 -0.95 -13.28
C THR A 100 -17.15 -1.29 -11.86
N GLN A 101 -16.24 -1.72 -10.97
CA GLN A 101 -16.57 -2.01 -9.57
C GLN A 101 -17.02 -0.76 -8.81
N LEU A 102 -16.38 0.38 -9.05
CA LEU A 102 -16.77 1.66 -8.45
C LEU A 102 -18.17 2.11 -8.92
N GLU A 103 -18.46 2.02 -10.22
CA GLU A 103 -19.77 2.37 -10.76
C GLU A 103 -20.87 1.45 -10.22
N HIS A 104 -20.60 0.14 -10.15
CA HIS A 104 -21.56 -0.84 -9.61
C HIS A 104 -21.88 -0.57 -8.14
N ASN A 105 -20.92 -0.08 -7.36
CA ASN A 105 -21.04 0.18 -5.92
C ASN A 105 -21.06 1.68 -5.58
N ARG A 106 -21.49 2.55 -6.50
CA ARG A 106 -21.48 4.00 -6.36
C ARG A 106 -22.25 4.56 -5.15
N ASP A 107 -23.10 3.76 -4.55
CA ASP A 107 -23.79 4.06 -3.28
C ASP A 107 -22.88 3.92 -2.05
N LYS A 108 -21.76 3.18 -2.14
CA LYS A 108 -20.84 2.85 -1.04
C LYS A 108 -19.44 3.43 -1.23
N ILE A 109 -18.94 3.52 -2.45
CA ILE A 109 -17.60 3.96 -2.82
C ILE A 109 -17.65 4.85 -4.06
N GLU A 110 -16.73 5.82 -4.17
CA GLU A 110 -16.70 6.76 -5.29
C GLU A 110 -15.25 7.13 -5.61
N LEU A 111 -14.94 7.32 -6.90
CA LEU A 111 -13.62 7.78 -7.36
C LEU A 111 -13.36 9.20 -6.88
N ALA A 112 -12.19 9.41 -6.25
CA ALA A 112 -11.70 10.71 -5.82
C ALA A 112 -10.49 11.14 -6.67
N LEU A 113 -10.58 12.31 -7.28
CA LEU A 113 -9.54 12.87 -8.15
C LEU A 113 -8.67 13.93 -7.47
N ASN A 114 -9.11 14.42 -6.31
CA ASN A 114 -8.43 15.44 -5.50
C ASN A 114 -8.91 15.36 -4.04
N ALA A 115 -8.31 16.17 -3.16
CA ALA A 115 -8.65 16.13 -1.73
C ALA A 115 -10.08 16.60 -1.42
N ARG A 116 -10.63 17.54 -2.21
CA ARG A 116 -12.03 17.98 -2.05
C ARG A 116 -13.02 16.87 -2.35
N ASP A 117 -12.71 16.00 -3.33
CA ASP A 117 -13.52 14.81 -3.59
C ASP A 117 -13.50 13.88 -2.39
N ILE A 118 -12.32 13.61 -1.81
CA ILE A 118 -12.22 12.76 -0.61
C ILE A 118 -13.12 13.31 0.52
N GLU A 119 -13.03 14.60 0.80
CA GLU A 119 -13.84 15.22 1.85
C GLU A 119 -15.34 15.19 1.54
N ARG A 120 -15.73 15.43 0.29
CA ARG A 120 -17.13 15.36 -0.16
C ARG A 120 -17.69 13.95 -0.02
N ILE A 121 -16.95 12.96 -0.52
CA ILE A 121 -17.35 11.56 -0.52
C ILE A 121 -17.45 11.03 0.92
N HIS A 122 -16.45 11.32 1.75
CA HIS A 122 -16.45 10.93 3.16
C HIS A 122 -17.63 11.55 3.94
N ARG A 123 -17.91 12.85 3.73
CA ARG A 123 -19.09 13.49 4.33
C ARG A 123 -20.42 12.89 3.89
N ALA A 124 -20.47 12.29 2.70
CA ALA A 124 -21.63 11.57 2.22
C ALA A 124 -21.73 10.12 2.78
N GLY A 125 -20.82 9.73 3.70
CA GLY A 125 -20.80 8.40 4.31
C GLY A 125 -20.32 7.29 3.37
N LYS A 126 -19.63 7.67 2.27
CA LYS A 126 -19.02 6.74 1.30
C LYS A 126 -17.52 6.66 1.50
N ILE A 127 -16.90 5.68 0.87
CA ILE A 127 -15.45 5.50 0.81
C ILE A 127 -14.92 6.24 -0.43
N ALA A 128 -13.86 7.03 -0.27
CA ALA A 128 -13.19 7.68 -1.38
C ALA A 128 -12.06 6.78 -1.91
N ALA A 129 -12.13 6.39 -3.17
CA ALA A 129 -11.10 5.59 -3.84
C ALA A 129 -10.18 6.49 -4.67
N VAL A 130 -8.89 6.48 -4.38
CA VAL A 130 -7.85 7.12 -5.19
C VAL A 130 -7.08 6.04 -5.92
N LEU A 131 -7.15 5.98 -7.25
CA LEU A 131 -6.41 4.97 -8.01
C LEU A 131 -4.90 5.21 -7.87
N ASP A 132 -4.19 4.18 -7.40
CA ASP A 132 -2.74 4.13 -7.21
C ASP A 132 -2.16 2.98 -8.04
N LEU A 133 -1.22 3.26 -8.93
CA LEU A 133 -0.60 2.26 -9.78
C LEU A 133 0.63 1.68 -9.10
N GLU A 134 0.63 0.37 -8.88
CA GLU A 134 1.73 -0.40 -8.35
C GLU A 134 2.34 -1.30 -9.43
N GLY A 135 3.50 -0.91 -9.95
CA GLY A 135 4.02 -1.49 -11.18
C GLY A 135 3.14 -1.14 -12.38
N GLY A 136 3.32 -1.84 -13.49
CA GLY A 136 2.41 -1.76 -14.64
C GLY A 136 2.42 -0.48 -15.48
N PHE A 137 3.11 0.57 -15.05
CA PHE A 137 3.40 1.70 -15.94
C PHE A 137 4.32 1.23 -17.08
N ASP A 138 4.25 1.88 -18.21
CA ASP A 138 5.14 1.60 -19.36
C ASP A 138 6.61 1.51 -18.91
N LEU A 139 7.28 0.38 -19.18
CA LEU A 139 8.63 0.14 -18.71
C LEU A 139 9.67 1.10 -19.29
N ASP A 140 9.37 1.78 -20.38
CA ASP A 140 10.23 2.79 -21.00
C ASP A 140 9.87 4.22 -20.54
N GLY A 141 8.79 4.38 -19.79
CA GLY A 141 8.37 5.67 -19.22
C GLY A 141 7.70 6.60 -20.20
N ASP A 142 6.88 6.11 -21.15
CA ASP A 142 6.18 6.94 -22.12
C ASP A 142 5.24 7.94 -21.45
N LEU A 143 5.51 9.23 -21.66
CA LEU A 143 4.73 10.32 -21.07
C LEU A 143 3.31 10.43 -21.67
N GLY A 144 3.09 9.91 -22.88
CA GLY A 144 1.75 9.83 -23.48
C GLY A 144 0.90 8.82 -22.71
N VAL A 145 1.45 7.63 -22.45
CA VAL A 145 0.80 6.60 -21.61
C VAL A 145 0.50 7.15 -20.22
N LEU A 146 1.44 7.87 -19.58
CA LEU A 146 1.21 8.48 -18.26
C LEU A 146 0.01 9.44 -18.29
N ARG A 147 -0.07 10.31 -19.31
CA ARG A 147 -1.19 11.25 -19.47
C ARG A 147 -2.52 10.54 -19.69
N ASP A 148 -2.52 9.44 -20.45
CA ASP A 148 -3.75 8.68 -20.70
C ASP A 148 -4.23 7.95 -19.44
N LEU A 149 -3.32 7.38 -18.66
CA LEU A 149 -3.66 6.82 -17.36
C LEU A 149 -4.23 7.87 -16.40
N TYR A 150 -3.66 9.09 -16.40
CA TYR A 150 -4.22 10.23 -15.63
C TYR A 150 -5.65 10.60 -16.07
N ARG A 151 -5.93 10.60 -17.39
CA ARG A 151 -7.28 10.85 -17.93
C ARG A 151 -8.29 9.78 -17.48
N LEU A 152 -7.83 8.53 -17.34
CA LEU A 152 -8.63 7.43 -16.80
C LEU A 152 -8.88 7.50 -15.29
N GLY A 153 -8.32 8.50 -14.61
CA GLY A 153 -8.56 8.72 -13.18
C GLY A 153 -7.38 8.36 -12.26
N LEU A 154 -6.27 7.87 -12.79
CA LEU A 154 -5.08 7.57 -11.98
C LEU A 154 -4.54 8.85 -11.33
N ARG A 155 -4.25 8.80 -10.01
CA ARG A 155 -3.73 9.95 -9.26
C ARG A 155 -2.44 9.67 -8.53
N SER A 156 -1.99 8.43 -8.51
CA SER A 156 -0.74 7.99 -7.91
C SER A 156 -0.10 6.91 -8.77
N ALA A 157 1.22 6.90 -8.90
CA ALA A 157 1.96 5.82 -9.54
C ALA A 157 3.34 5.66 -8.92
N GLN A 158 3.79 4.41 -8.81
CA GLN A 158 5.15 4.07 -8.39
C GLN A 158 6.17 4.45 -9.46
N LEU A 159 7.36 4.87 -9.01
CA LEU A 159 8.48 5.15 -9.91
C LEU A 159 9.07 3.89 -10.53
N SER A 160 9.23 2.84 -9.74
CA SER A 160 9.72 1.53 -10.21
C SER A 160 8.57 0.61 -10.61
N ALA A 161 8.89 -0.44 -11.34
CA ALA A 161 7.93 -1.47 -11.70
C ALA A 161 7.84 -2.53 -10.59
N HIS A 162 7.34 -2.14 -9.41
CA HIS A 162 7.27 -2.98 -8.21
C HIS A 162 8.68 -3.47 -7.81
N ASN A 163 8.91 -4.77 -7.63
CA ASN A 163 10.23 -5.33 -7.30
C ASN A 163 11.19 -5.43 -8.50
N TRP A 164 10.79 -4.92 -9.66
CA TRP A 164 11.55 -4.93 -10.91
C TRP A 164 12.01 -3.51 -11.28
N ALA A 165 13.28 -3.36 -11.69
CA ALA A 165 13.74 -2.12 -12.26
C ALA A 165 13.18 -1.96 -13.69
N ASN A 166 12.46 -0.87 -13.95
CA ASN A 166 12.08 -0.47 -15.30
C ASN A 166 13.28 0.16 -16.04
N ASN A 167 13.07 0.74 -17.23
CA ASN A 167 14.16 1.29 -18.02
C ASN A 167 14.48 2.75 -17.67
N PHE A 168 13.86 3.33 -16.64
CA PHE A 168 14.06 4.73 -16.25
C PHE A 168 14.23 4.96 -14.74
N ALA A 169 13.90 3.96 -13.89
CA ALA A 169 14.05 4.04 -12.43
C ALA A 169 14.37 2.67 -11.84
N ASP A 170 15.29 2.63 -10.89
CA ASP A 170 15.66 1.41 -10.20
C ASP A 170 14.69 1.08 -9.06
N SER A 171 14.40 -0.22 -8.92
CA SER A 171 13.70 -0.79 -7.77
C SER A 171 14.66 -1.10 -6.63
N CYS A 172 14.13 -1.15 -5.38
CA CYS A 172 14.83 -1.62 -4.20
C CYS A 172 15.40 -3.04 -4.34
N CYS A 173 14.78 -3.86 -5.17
CA CYS A 173 14.68 -5.29 -4.98
C CYS A 173 15.15 -6.08 -6.22
N SER A 174 15.73 -5.41 -7.17
CA SER A 174 16.35 -5.97 -8.38
C SER A 174 17.71 -5.35 -8.63
N THR A 175 18.48 -5.96 -9.52
CA THR A 175 19.76 -5.40 -9.96
C THR A 175 19.55 -4.02 -10.58
N PRO A 176 20.27 -2.98 -10.16
CA PRO A 176 20.19 -1.64 -10.72
C PRO A 176 20.45 -1.66 -12.23
N LYS A 177 19.67 -0.90 -13.00
CA LYS A 177 19.81 -0.74 -14.45
C LYS A 177 20.30 0.65 -14.85
N VAL A 178 19.87 1.67 -14.10
CA VAL A 178 20.06 3.08 -14.47
C VAL A 178 20.71 3.91 -13.37
N HIS A 179 21.13 3.29 -12.27
CA HIS A 179 21.72 3.96 -11.10
C HIS A 179 20.82 5.09 -10.58
N GLY A 180 19.68 4.68 -10.03
CA GLY A 180 18.62 5.55 -9.52
C GLY A 180 17.64 5.94 -10.61
N LEU A 181 17.81 7.09 -11.23
CA LEU A 181 16.98 7.65 -12.30
C LEU A 181 17.86 8.09 -13.49
N ASN A 182 17.44 7.73 -14.70
CA ASN A 182 18.00 8.35 -15.91
C ASN A 182 17.20 9.62 -16.31
N ASP A 183 17.51 10.20 -17.47
CA ASP A 183 16.84 11.41 -17.96
C ASP A 183 15.34 11.20 -18.21
N GLN A 184 14.93 10.00 -18.64
CA GLN A 184 13.51 9.65 -18.81
C GLN A 184 12.79 9.59 -17.46
N GLY A 185 13.39 8.99 -16.42
CA GLY A 185 12.84 8.98 -15.08
C GLY A 185 12.66 10.40 -14.51
N ARG A 186 13.62 11.28 -14.76
CA ARG A 186 13.51 12.71 -14.40
C ARG A 186 12.38 13.39 -15.17
N ALA A 187 12.17 13.02 -16.44
CA ALA A 187 11.05 13.55 -17.26
C ALA A 187 9.69 13.05 -16.75
N VAL A 188 9.58 11.77 -16.35
CA VAL A 188 8.37 11.20 -15.72
C VAL A 188 8.03 11.97 -14.46
N ILE A 189 8.99 12.22 -13.56
CA ILE A 189 8.76 12.99 -12.32
C ILE A 189 8.24 14.40 -12.62
N ARG A 190 8.87 15.10 -13.56
CA ARG A 190 8.41 16.45 -13.98
C ARG A 190 6.99 16.43 -14.52
N GLU A 191 6.65 15.42 -15.32
CA GLU A 191 5.30 15.28 -15.88
C GLU A 191 4.28 14.92 -14.78
N MET A 192 4.61 14.05 -13.82
CA MET A 192 3.73 13.77 -12.67
C MET A 192 3.48 15.04 -11.85
N ASN A 193 4.51 15.86 -11.60
CA ASN A 193 4.34 17.16 -10.94
C ASN A 193 3.40 18.09 -11.73
N ARG A 194 3.58 18.17 -13.07
CA ARG A 194 2.74 18.99 -13.94
C ARG A 194 1.27 18.54 -13.94
N LEU A 195 1.02 17.24 -13.83
CA LEU A 195 -0.31 16.64 -13.75
C LEU A 195 -0.95 16.76 -12.36
N GLY A 196 -0.16 17.01 -11.31
CA GLY A 196 -0.63 16.92 -9.93
C GLY A 196 -0.86 15.47 -9.49
N MET A 197 0.00 14.56 -9.94
CA MET A 197 0.00 13.15 -9.54
C MET A 197 0.94 12.90 -8.37
N VAL A 198 0.54 12.02 -7.48
CA VAL A 198 1.40 11.50 -6.41
C VAL A 198 2.52 10.66 -7.01
N ILE A 199 3.75 11.05 -6.71
CA ILE A 199 4.94 10.24 -6.97
C ILE A 199 5.07 9.27 -5.81
N ASN A 200 4.67 8.01 -6.03
CA ASN A 200 4.77 6.95 -5.04
C ASN A 200 6.17 6.34 -5.08
N ILE A 201 6.91 6.47 -3.98
CA ILE A 201 8.30 6.00 -3.85
C ILE A 201 8.42 4.62 -3.18
N SER A 202 7.28 3.96 -2.87
CA SER A 202 7.33 2.57 -2.42
C SER A 202 7.97 1.71 -3.52
N HIS A 203 8.76 0.72 -3.14
CA HIS A 203 9.54 -0.15 -4.03
C HIS A 203 10.69 0.52 -4.80
N ALA A 204 10.82 1.83 -4.83
CA ALA A 204 11.97 2.48 -5.47
C ALA A 204 13.25 2.25 -4.67
N SER A 205 14.40 2.20 -5.35
CA SER A 205 15.70 2.14 -4.69
C SER A 205 15.97 3.43 -3.89
N SER A 206 16.78 3.35 -2.84
CA SER A 206 17.14 4.55 -2.06
C SER A 206 17.74 5.64 -2.95
N GLU A 207 18.59 5.25 -3.92
CA GLU A 207 19.20 6.17 -4.87
C GLU A 207 18.14 6.84 -5.79
N ALA A 208 17.19 6.06 -6.29
CA ALA A 208 16.07 6.61 -7.08
C ALA A 208 15.23 7.61 -6.27
N VAL A 209 14.97 7.32 -4.99
CA VAL A 209 14.24 8.24 -4.10
C VAL A 209 15.04 9.52 -3.85
N GLU A 210 16.34 9.45 -3.59
CA GLU A 210 17.17 10.64 -3.41
C GLU A 210 17.16 11.54 -4.64
N GLN A 211 17.37 10.96 -5.82
CA GLN A 211 17.31 11.70 -7.08
C GLN A 211 15.90 12.23 -7.39
N ALA A 212 14.84 11.50 -7.00
CA ALA A 212 13.47 12.00 -7.11
C ALA A 212 13.21 13.22 -6.22
N LEU A 213 13.76 13.24 -5.00
CA LEU A 213 13.69 14.40 -4.09
C LEU A 213 14.37 15.65 -4.68
N GLU A 214 15.43 15.48 -5.45
CA GLU A 214 16.12 16.59 -6.14
C GLU A 214 15.26 17.16 -7.28
N VAL A 215 14.63 16.30 -8.07
CA VAL A 215 13.90 16.68 -9.29
C VAL A 215 12.48 17.16 -8.99
N SER A 216 11.80 16.54 -8.02
CA SER A 216 10.41 16.85 -7.74
C SER A 216 10.21 18.23 -7.13
N THR A 217 9.21 18.98 -7.63
CA THR A 217 8.74 20.23 -7.04
C THR A 217 7.61 20.02 -6.04
N ALA A 218 7.05 18.82 -5.97
CA ALA A 218 5.99 18.41 -5.04
C ALA A 218 6.52 17.44 -3.97
N PRO A 219 5.82 17.25 -2.86
CA PRO A 219 6.11 16.21 -1.89
C PRO A 219 6.08 14.81 -2.51
N LEU A 220 6.91 13.89 -2.01
CA LEU A 220 6.87 12.47 -2.36
C LEU A 220 6.09 11.69 -1.31
N VAL A 221 5.50 10.57 -1.70
CA VAL A 221 4.72 9.71 -0.81
C VAL A 221 5.23 8.28 -0.90
N ALA A 222 5.58 7.67 0.22
CA ALA A 222 5.65 6.22 0.31
C ALA A 222 4.28 5.72 0.78
N THR A 223 3.53 5.02 -0.06
CA THR A 223 2.19 4.54 0.31
C THR A 223 2.28 3.39 1.31
N HIS A 224 3.30 2.52 1.19
CA HIS A 224 3.58 1.42 2.10
C HIS A 224 5.08 1.15 2.17
N SER A 225 5.67 1.26 3.35
CA SER A 225 7.12 1.09 3.58
C SER A 225 7.37 0.56 5.00
N GLY A 226 8.63 0.27 5.30
CA GLY A 226 9.10 -0.10 6.62
C GLY A 226 10.34 0.71 7.02
N MET A 227 10.82 0.49 8.24
CA MET A 227 12.04 1.12 8.77
C MET A 227 13.23 0.18 8.67
N ARG A 228 14.30 0.61 8.01
CA ARG A 228 15.53 -0.17 7.90
C ARG A 228 16.18 -0.42 9.25
N ALA A 229 16.08 0.51 10.17
CA ALA A 229 16.56 0.37 11.54
C ALA A 229 15.86 -0.73 12.37
N LEU A 230 14.68 -1.23 11.94
CA LEU A 230 13.97 -2.35 12.58
C LEU A 230 14.23 -3.67 11.85
N ASN A 231 14.28 -3.65 10.55
CA ASN A 231 14.59 -4.80 9.73
C ASN A 231 15.35 -4.34 8.49
N ASP A 232 16.65 -4.64 8.43
CA ASP A 232 17.53 -4.24 7.32
C ASP A 232 17.29 -5.13 6.11
N ILE A 233 16.32 -4.72 5.30
CA ILE A 233 15.95 -5.35 4.04
C ILE A 233 15.79 -4.29 2.95
N PRO A 234 15.92 -4.63 1.67
CA PRO A 234 15.82 -3.64 0.58
C PRO A 234 14.52 -2.84 0.55
N ARG A 235 13.39 -3.45 0.99
CA ARG A 235 12.05 -2.83 1.01
C ARG A 235 11.85 -1.77 2.10
N THR A 236 12.82 -1.60 3.00
CA THR A 236 12.72 -0.67 4.12
C THR A 236 13.56 0.58 3.89
N MET A 237 13.08 1.72 4.40
CA MET A 237 13.69 3.02 4.20
C MET A 237 14.69 3.36 5.32
N PRO A 238 15.89 3.86 4.99
CA PRO A 238 16.84 4.38 5.98
C PRO A 238 16.30 5.63 6.68
N ASP A 239 16.70 5.85 7.93
CA ASP A 239 16.26 6.97 8.76
C ASP A 239 16.58 8.34 8.16
N ASP A 240 17.75 8.49 7.52
CA ASP A 240 18.16 9.72 6.85
C ASP A 240 17.30 10.03 5.62
N LEU A 241 16.94 9.00 4.85
CA LEU A 241 16.04 9.15 3.71
C LEU A 241 14.62 9.49 4.16
N MET A 242 14.15 8.88 5.26
CA MET A 242 12.87 9.24 5.88
C MET A 242 12.83 10.73 6.25
N ARG A 243 13.92 11.26 6.84
CA ARG A 243 14.03 12.70 7.16
C ARG A 243 13.99 13.59 5.92
N LYS A 244 14.66 13.18 4.83
CA LYS A 244 14.64 13.92 3.54
C LYS A 244 13.24 13.97 2.95
N VAL A 245 12.51 12.84 2.96
CA VAL A 245 11.09 12.78 2.49
C VAL A 245 10.20 13.70 3.32
N ALA A 246 10.32 13.65 4.65
CA ALA A 246 9.56 14.50 5.56
C ALA A 246 9.90 15.99 5.37
N ALA A 247 11.19 16.35 5.23
CA ALA A 247 11.64 17.73 4.98
C ALA A 247 11.07 18.31 3.68
N LYS A 248 10.76 17.46 2.68
CA LYS A 248 10.08 17.84 1.44
C LYS A 248 8.55 17.97 1.62
N GLY A 249 8.02 17.74 2.83
CA GLY A 249 6.58 17.74 3.13
C GLY A 249 5.87 16.43 2.80
N GLY A 250 6.61 15.39 2.45
CA GLY A 250 6.09 14.07 2.10
C GLY A 250 5.46 13.32 3.27
N VAL A 251 4.90 12.15 3.00
CA VAL A 251 4.31 11.26 4.01
C VAL A 251 4.79 9.83 3.76
N ILE A 252 5.05 9.11 4.84
CA ILE A 252 5.46 7.72 4.82
C ILE A 252 4.34 6.88 5.44
N GLY A 253 3.65 6.08 4.62
CA GLY A 253 2.74 5.04 5.02
C GLY A 253 3.52 3.83 5.50
N PHE A 254 3.25 3.39 6.73
CA PHE A 254 3.86 2.19 7.30
C PHE A 254 2.98 0.99 7.02
N GLN A 255 3.58 -0.02 6.40
CA GLN A 255 2.92 -1.29 6.14
C GLN A 255 2.65 -2.02 7.45
N ILE A 256 1.51 -2.71 7.53
CA ILE A 256 1.19 -3.47 8.74
C ILE A 256 1.90 -4.83 8.83
N GLY A 257 2.53 -5.29 7.75
CA GLY A 257 3.18 -6.58 7.67
C GLY A 257 4.35 -6.76 8.64
N ASN A 258 4.29 -7.82 9.40
CA ASN A 258 5.33 -8.17 10.35
C ASN A 258 6.70 -8.36 9.71
N GLU A 259 6.77 -8.86 8.48
CA GLU A 259 8.01 -9.10 7.72
C GLU A 259 8.84 -7.83 7.54
N PHE A 260 8.19 -6.66 7.58
CA PHE A 260 8.85 -5.35 7.39
C PHE A 260 9.46 -4.80 8.69
N HIS A 261 8.95 -5.23 9.85
CA HIS A 261 9.26 -4.61 11.13
C HIS A 261 9.82 -5.59 12.15
N ASN A 262 9.74 -6.89 11.88
CA ASN A 262 10.15 -7.95 12.79
C ASN A 262 11.06 -8.97 12.08
N ARG A 263 12.33 -8.91 12.39
CA ARG A 263 13.35 -9.80 11.81
C ARG A 263 13.04 -11.28 11.97
N LYS A 264 12.43 -11.68 13.09
CA LYS A 264 12.10 -13.10 13.34
C LYS A 264 11.03 -13.60 12.38
N VAL A 265 10.01 -12.78 12.08
CA VAL A 265 8.96 -13.13 11.11
C VAL A 265 9.55 -13.15 9.70
N PHE A 266 10.37 -12.15 9.35
CA PHE A 266 11.07 -12.14 8.06
C PHE A 266 11.90 -13.40 7.84
N ASP A 267 12.70 -13.82 8.85
CA ASP A 267 13.54 -15.01 8.77
C ASP A 267 12.68 -16.28 8.63
N TYR A 268 11.57 -16.35 9.38
CA TYR A 268 10.61 -17.45 9.28
C TYR A 268 10.03 -17.56 7.87
N VAL A 269 9.47 -16.48 7.35
CA VAL A 269 8.85 -16.44 6.01
C VAL A 269 9.86 -16.79 4.92
N THR A 270 11.05 -16.19 4.99
CA THR A 270 12.14 -16.46 4.02
C THR A 270 12.58 -17.92 4.05
N ALA A 271 12.71 -18.52 5.23
CA ALA A 271 13.09 -19.91 5.36
C ALA A 271 12.03 -20.88 4.80
N HIS A 272 10.74 -20.59 4.99
CA HIS A 272 9.64 -21.43 4.50
C HIS A 272 9.41 -21.25 2.99
N ALA A 273 9.55 -20.03 2.46
CA ALA A 273 9.47 -19.77 1.02
C ALA A 273 10.73 -20.14 0.24
N GLY A 274 11.86 -20.40 0.93
CA GLY A 274 13.16 -20.66 0.33
C GLY A 274 13.83 -19.43 -0.31
N LYS A 275 13.18 -18.26 -0.24
CA LYS A 275 13.69 -17.01 -0.78
C LYS A 275 12.96 -15.82 -0.13
N PRO A 276 13.56 -14.59 -0.13
CA PRO A 276 12.87 -13.40 0.31
C PRO A 276 11.62 -13.11 -0.53
N PHE A 277 10.59 -12.49 0.09
CA PHE A 277 9.30 -12.22 -0.57
C PHE A 277 9.40 -11.27 -1.78
N TRP A 278 10.44 -10.44 -1.85
CA TRP A 278 10.69 -9.56 -3.01
C TRP A 278 11.44 -10.23 -4.16
N ASP A 279 11.96 -11.45 -3.95
CA ASP A 279 12.68 -12.16 -5.01
C ASP A 279 11.69 -12.69 -6.05
N THR A 280 11.65 -12.04 -7.20
CA THR A 280 10.80 -12.44 -8.32
C THR A 280 11.31 -13.70 -9.03
N GLY A 281 12.52 -14.18 -8.69
CA GLY A 281 13.13 -15.35 -9.30
C GLY A 281 13.37 -15.19 -10.81
N ASP A 282 13.37 -16.31 -11.52
CA ASP A 282 13.67 -16.38 -12.94
C ASP A 282 12.57 -15.88 -13.89
N ILE A 283 11.67 -14.98 -13.42
CA ILE A 283 10.63 -14.44 -14.30
C ILE A 283 11.26 -13.81 -15.55
N ALA A 284 12.38 -13.10 -15.40
CA ALA A 284 13.14 -12.53 -16.52
C ALA A 284 13.68 -13.59 -17.50
N ALA A 285 14.01 -14.77 -17.00
CA ALA A 285 14.55 -15.89 -17.79
C ALA A 285 13.46 -16.70 -18.51
N ARG A 286 12.18 -16.41 -18.28
CA ARG A 286 11.07 -17.00 -19.04
C ARG A 286 11.11 -16.53 -20.49
N GLN A 287 11.92 -17.21 -21.29
CA GLN A 287 12.14 -16.88 -22.71
C GLN A 287 11.02 -17.37 -23.66
N LEU A 288 10.04 -18.10 -23.15
CA LEU A 288 8.93 -18.58 -23.96
C LEU A 288 7.94 -17.45 -24.21
N PRO A 289 7.56 -17.17 -25.48
CA PRO A 289 6.52 -16.23 -25.77
C PRO A 289 5.19 -16.74 -25.20
N LEU A 290 4.73 -16.11 -24.10
CA LEU A 290 3.44 -16.42 -23.51
C LEU A 290 2.39 -15.40 -24.02
N SER A 291 1.18 -15.87 -24.29
CA SER A 291 0.05 -14.96 -24.48
C SER A 291 -0.38 -14.36 -23.13
N ILE A 292 -1.08 -13.23 -23.15
CA ILE A 292 -1.56 -12.61 -21.92
C ILE A 292 -2.51 -13.53 -21.13
N GLU A 293 -3.30 -14.34 -21.83
CA GLU A 293 -4.22 -15.32 -21.22
C GLU A 293 -3.45 -16.48 -20.55
N GLN A 294 -2.29 -16.84 -21.07
CA GLN A 294 -1.42 -17.82 -20.42
C GLN A 294 -0.79 -17.25 -19.16
N ILE A 295 -0.38 -15.97 -19.19
CA ILE A 295 0.12 -15.27 -18.01
C ILE A 295 -0.99 -15.14 -16.96
N ASP A 296 -2.21 -14.76 -17.35
CA ASP A 296 -3.37 -14.69 -16.45
C ASP A 296 -3.55 -15.99 -15.68
N LYS A 297 -3.48 -17.14 -16.35
CA LYS A 297 -3.61 -18.46 -15.71
C LYS A 297 -2.47 -18.80 -14.75
N LEU A 298 -1.25 -18.30 -15.00
CA LEU A 298 -0.11 -18.47 -14.10
C LEU A 298 -0.22 -17.58 -12.86
N VAL A 299 -0.79 -16.41 -13.02
CA VAL A 299 -0.90 -15.39 -11.97
C VAL A 299 -2.12 -15.59 -11.08
N ALA A 300 -3.25 -16.05 -11.64
CA ALA A 300 -4.50 -16.23 -10.92
C ALA A 300 -4.36 -16.96 -9.56
N PRO A 301 -3.61 -18.05 -9.42
CA PRO A 301 -3.47 -18.74 -8.13
C PRO A 301 -2.75 -17.93 -7.04
N LYS A 302 -2.10 -16.80 -7.38
CA LYS A 302 -1.43 -15.95 -6.40
C LYS A 302 -2.42 -15.09 -5.61
N PHE A 303 -3.65 -14.91 -6.09
CA PHE A 303 -4.65 -14.02 -5.49
C PHE A 303 -5.81 -14.75 -4.81
N PRO A 304 -6.30 -14.21 -3.68
CA PRO A 304 -5.77 -13.04 -2.97
C PRO A 304 -4.39 -13.33 -2.37
N MET A 305 -3.52 -12.34 -2.34
CA MET A 305 -2.22 -12.45 -1.70
C MET A 305 -2.40 -12.27 -0.19
N LEU A 306 -2.32 -13.37 0.53
CA LEU A 306 -2.46 -13.38 1.99
C LEU A 306 -1.08 -13.44 2.66
N GLY A 307 -1.04 -13.01 3.92
CA GLY A 307 0.16 -13.14 4.75
C GLY A 307 0.57 -14.60 4.99
N SER A 308 1.73 -14.78 5.60
CA SER A 308 2.29 -16.08 5.94
C SER A 308 1.52 -16.78 7.07
N ASP A 309 1.81 -18.06 7.25
CA ASP A 309 1.38 -18.88 8.39
C ASP A 309 2.34 -18.80 9.59
N ALA A 310 3.06 -17.67 9.71
CA ALA A 310 3.98 -17.48 10.83
C ALA A 310 3.23 -17.62 12.17
N PRO A 311 3.80 -18.37 13.15
CA PRO A 311 3.14 -18.58 14.44
C PRO A 311 2.81 -17.27 15.16
N ASP A 312 1.63 -17.16 15.74
CA ASP A 312 1.16 -16.00 16.51
C ASP A 312 2.18 -15.49 17.53
N ALA A 313 2.96 -16.40 18.13
CA ALA A 313 4.00 -16.06 19.12
C ALA A 313 5.14 -15.21 18.50
N LEU A 314 5.31 -15.21 17.19
CA LEU A 314 6.30 -14.38 16.51
C LEU A 314 5.72 -13.03 16.07
N LEU A 315 4.40 -12.91 15.92
CA LEU A 315 3.75 -11.72 15.42
C LEU A 315 3.74 -10.60 16.44
N LEU A 316 4.00 -9.37 15.98
CA LEU A 316 3.77 -8.17 16.78
C LEU A 316 2.28 -8.07 17.13
N THR A 317 1.98 -7.66 18.36
CA THR A 317 0.65 -7.21 18.73
C THR A 317 0.35 -5.85 18.07
N PRO A 318 -0.93 -5.43 17.97
CA PRO A 318 -1.26 -4.07 17.55
C PRO A 318 -0.51 -2.99 18.36
N SER A 319 -0.36 -3.17 19.68
CA SER A 319 0.38 -2.24 20.53
C SER A 319 1.89 -2.20 20.20
N GLU A 320 2.52 -3.34 19.97
CA GLU A 320 3.92 -3.39 19.55
C GLU A 320 4.12 -2.76 18.17
N TRP A 321 3.18 -2.99 17.24
CA TRP A 321 3.22 -2.34 15.93
C TRP A 321 3.05 -0.81 16.02
N ILE A 322 2.21 -0.27 16.95
CA ILE A 322 2.16 1.17 17.22
C ILE A 322 3.52 1.69 17.71
N GLY A 323 4.29 0.86 18.42
CA GLY A 323 5.68 1.18 18.79
C GLY A 323 6.59 1.44 17.57
N VAL A 324 6.31 0.79 16.43
CA VAL A 324 7.00 1.10 15.16
C VAL A 324 6.68 2.53 14.72
N LEU A 325 5.42 2.93 14.77
CA LEU A 325 5.01 4.29 14.40
C LEU A 325 5.58 5.35 15.36
N GLU A 326 5.67 5.06 16.67
CA GLU A 326 6.31 5.96 17.64
C GLU A 326 7.78 6.21 17.29
N ARG A 327 8.50 5.17 16.89
CA ARG A 327 9.88 5.29 16.44
C ARG A 327 9.97 6.13 15.16
N ALA A 328 9.07 5.92 14.21
CA ALA A 328 8.99 6.73 12.99
C ALA A 328 8.71 8.20 13.33
N ILE A 329 7.74 8.47 14.20
CA ILE A 329 7.40 9.82 14.66
C ILE A 329 8.61 10.50 15.34
N ALA A 330 9.39 9.77 16.11
CA ALA A 330 10.60 10.31 16.73
C ALA A 330 11.67 10.72 15.70
N ILE A 331 11.67 10.11 14.51
CA ILE A 331 12.63 10.41 13.42
C ILE A 331 12.15 11.56 12.55
N VAL A 332 10.87 11.56 12.15
CA VAL A 332 10.34 12.47 11.12
C VAL A 332 9.29 13.46 11.63
N GLY A 333 8.71 13.23 12.81
CA GLY A 333 7.58 14.00 13.34
C GLY A 333 6.22 13.39 12.98
N GLU A 334 5.20 13.73 13.79
CA GLU A 334 3.86 13.14 13.70
C GLU A 334 3.07 13.53 12.45
N ASP A 335 3.48 14.59 11.73
CA ASP A 335 2.81 15.07 10.52
C ASP A 335 3.19 14.29 9.25
N TYR A 336 4.17 13.39 9.34
CA TYR A 336 4.76 12.71 8.18
C TYR A 336 4.58 11.18 8.20
N VAL A 337 3.80 10.66 9.16
CA VAL A 337 3.55 9.23 9.35
C VAL A 337 2.09 8.91 9.03
N ALA A 338 1.85 7.83 8.31
CA ALA A 338 0.53 7.31 7.98
C ALA A 338 0.51 5.77 8.05
N ILE A 339 -0.65 5.16 7.83
CA ILE A 339 -0.85 3.71 7.73
C ILE A 339 -1.09 3.38 6.25
N GLY A 340 -0.34 2.42 5.72
CA GLY A 340 -0.60 1.81 4.42
C GLY A 340 -0.64 0.31 4.62
N SER A 341 -1.85 -0.24 4.79
CA SER A 341 -2.02 -1.58 5.33
C SER A 341 -1.49 -2.68 4.43
N ASP A 342 -1.62 -2.49 3.14
CA ASP A 342 -1.26 -3.48 2.12
C ASP A 342 -2.08 -4.78 2.24
N PHE A 343 -3.33 -4.69 2.73
CA PHE A 343 -4.25 -5.84 2.75
C PHE A 343 -4.45 -6.39 1.33
N ASP A 344 -4.53 -7.71 1.23
CA ASP A 344 -4.53 -8.50 0.00
C ASP A 344 -3.27 -8.33 -0.88
N GLY A 345 -2.21 -7.68 -0.36
CA GLY A 345 -0.88 -7.53 -1.00
C GLY A 345 0.18 -8.48 -0.47
N GLY A 346 -0.15 -9.38 0.46
CA GLY A 346 0.72 -10.46 0.95
C GLY A 346 1.37 -10.27 2.32
N PRO A 347 1.24 -9.13 3.03
CA PRO A 347 1.84 -8.97 4.35
C PRO A 347 1.09 -9.76 5.43
N THR A 348 1.83 -10.22 6.43
CA THR A 348 1.28 -10.86 7.63
C THR A 348 0.92 -9.80 8.66
N PRO A 349 -0.37 -9.52 8.93
CA PRO A 349 -0.77 -8.44 9.83
C PRO A 349 -0.40 -8.73 11.29
N PRO A 350 -0.47 -7.73 12.18
CA PRO A 350 -0.29 -7.92 13.61
C PRO A 350 -1.23 -8.98 14.18
N ARG A 351 -0.79 -9.66 15.23
CA ARG A 351 -1.55 -10.71 15.89
C ARG A 351 -2.96 -10.26 16.25
N GLY A 352 -3.95 -11.05 15.84
CA GLY A 352 -5.37 -10.77 16.06
C GLY A 352 -6.00 -9.81 15.03
N MET A 353 -5.23 -9.32 14.06
CA MET A 353 -5.76 -8.62 12.89
C MET A 353 -5.81 -9.59 11.70
N HIS A 354 -6.93 -9.60 10.97
CA HIS A 354 -7.14 -10.55 9.87
C HIS A 354 -7.58 -9.86 8.57
N SER A 355 -8.04 -8.62 8.66
CA SER A 355 -8.58 -7.87 7.53
C SER A 355 -8.66 -6.39 7.83
N ILE A 356 -9.03 -5.60 6.82
CA ILE A 356 -9.25 -4.17 6.96
C ILE A 356 -10.35 -3.82 8.00
N ALA A 357 -11.21 -4.78 8.36
CA ALA A 357 -12.22 -4.62 9.42
C ALA A 357 -11.61 -4.41 10.82
N ASP A 358 -10.34 -4.80 11.00
CA ASP A 358 -9.64 -4.80 12.28
C ASP A 358 -8.82 -3.52 12.52
N LEU A 359 -8.84 -2.54 11.60
CA LEU A 359 -8.16 -1.25 11.78
C LEU A 359 -8.50 -0.52 13.09
N PRO A 360 -9.73 -0.60 13.64
CA PRO A 360 -10.03 -0.02 14.94
C PRO A 360 -9.15 -0.52 16.11
N LEU A 361 -8.56 -1.73 16.00
CA LEU A 361 -7.60 -2.25 16.99
C LEU A 361 -6.36 -1.35 17.10
N LEU A 362 -5.91 -0.77 15.99
CA LEU A 362 -4.78 0.16 15.99
C LEU A 362 -5.12 1.46 16.74
N THR A 363 -6.35 1.97 16.58
CA THR A 363 -6.80 3.14 17.35
C THR A 363 -6.89 2.84 18.83
N GLY A 364 -7.36 1.65 19.20
CA GLY A 364 -7.33 1.17 20.59
C GLY A 364 -5.92 1.17 21.15
N ALA A 365 -4.98 0.57 20.43
CA ALA A 365 -3.58 0.51 20.81
C ALA A 365 -2.91 1.90 20.93
N MET A 366 -3.23 2.84 20.03
CA MET A 366 -2.75 4.23 20.13
C MET A 366 -3.23 4.91 21.41
N LEU A 367 -4.52 4.75 21.77
CA LEU A 367 -5.08 5.30 23.01
C LEU A 367 -4.48 4.65 24.26
N GLU A 368 -4.31 3.33 24.28
CA GLU A 368 -3.68 2.60 25.38
C GLU A 368 -2.22 3.04 25.61
N ARG A 369 -1.52 3.42 24.55
CA ARG A 369 -0.17 4.00 24.62
C ARG A 369 -0.16 5.50 24.94
N GLY A 370 -1.33 6.09 25.24
CA GLY A 370 -1.46 7.47 25.68
C GLY A 370 -1.33 8.51 24.55
N TRP A 371 -1.55 8.14 23.30
CA TRP A 371 -1.52 9.12 22.20
C TRP A 371 -2.67 10.14 22.35
N PRO A 372 -2.39 11.43 22.16
CA PRO A 372 -3.45 12.44 22.11
C PRO A 372 -4.29 12.28 20.83
N GLU A 373 -5.59 12.55 20.92
CA GLU A 373 -6.53 12.39 19.78
C GLU A 373 -6.09 13.14 18.49
N PRO A 374 -5.52 14.35 18.56
CA PRO A 374 -5.03 15.02 17.37
C PRO A 374 -3.96 14.21 16.61
N ARG A 375 -3.00 13.59 17.34
CA ARG A 375 -1.98 12.72 16.72
C ARG A 375 -2.62 11.49 16.08
N ILE A 376 -3.57 10.84 16.77
CA ILE A 376 -4.30 9.69 16.24
C ILE A 376 -4.98 10.05 14.92
N ARG A 377 -5.72 11.17 14.87
CA ARG A 377 -6.39 11.63 13.65
C ARG A 377 -5.42 11.97 12.51
N LYS A 378 -4.25 12.54 12.82
CA LYS A 378 -3.19 12.80 11.84
C LYS A 378 -2.73 11.50 11.18
N VAL A 379 -2.34 10.51 11.99
CA VAL A 379 -1.79 9.24 11.52
C VAL A 379 -2.85 8.38 10.83
N LEU A 380 -4.10 8.39 11.31
CA LEU A 380 -5.19 7.65 10.68
C LEU A 380 -5.51 8.15 9.26
N GLY A 381 -5.30 9.45 8.95
CA GLY A 381 -5.63 9.90 7.59
C GLY A 381 -5.37 11.37 7.28
N LEU A 382 -5.35 12.28 8.28
CA LEU A 382 -5.19 13.71 7.97
C LEU A 382 -3.84 14.05 7.35
N ASN A 383 -2.77 13.31 7.68
CA ASN A 383 -1.46 13.48 7.06
C ASN A 383 -1.51 13.13 5.57
N MET A 384 -2.15 12.01 5.22
CA MET A 384 -2.31 11.59 3.84
C MET A 384 -3.21 12.55 3.06
N LEU A 385 -4.32 13.00 3.65
CA LEU A 385 -5.19 14.01 3.05
C LEU A 385 -4.43 15.33 2.79
N ARG A 386 -3.60 15.76 3.74
CA ARG A 386 -2.78 16.98 3.60
C ARG A 386 -1.83 16.90 2.42
N VAL A 387 -1.04 15.83 2.34
CA VAL A 387 -0.06 15.68 1.24
C VAL A 387 -0.77 15.51 -0.11
N PHE A 388 -1.85 14.76 -0.17
CA PHE A 388 -2.66 14.59 -1.37
C PHE A 388 -3.24 15.92 -1.85
N ARG A 389 -3.72 16.76 -0.92
CA ARG A 389 -4.18 18.12 -1.23
C ARG A 389 -3.05 18.98 -1.79
N THR A 390 -1.88 18.97 -1.15
CA THR A 390 -0.72 19.75 -1.61
C THR A 390 -0.37 19.40 -3.05
N ILE A 391 -0.46 18.11 -3.42
CA ILE A 391 -0.09 17.62 -4.75
C ILE A 391 -1.19 17.90 -5.78
N THR A 392 -2.46 17.64 -5.46
CA THR A 392 -3.55 17.66 -6.44
C THR A 392 -4.24 19.03 -6.59
N GLU A 393 -4.10 19.90 -5.59
CA GLU A 393 -4.75 21.24 -5.54
C GLU A 393 -3.73 22.38 -5.45
N GLY A 394 -2.43 22.08 -5.50
CA GLY A 394 -1.36 23.07 -5.52
C GLY A 394 -1.32 23.89 -6.84
N PRO A 395 -0.46 24.92 -6.91
CA PRO A 395 -0.34 25.77 -8.11
C PRO A 395 0.39 25.03 -9.25
N GLY A 396 -0.20 23.97 -9.78
CA GLY A 396 0.50 23.15 -10.74
C GLY A 396 -0.31 22.56 -11.88
N PRO A 397 -1.43 21.86 -11.68
CA PRO A 397 -2.03 21.17 -12.81
C PRO A 397 -2.74 22.17 -13.75
N THR A 398 -2.07 22.52 -14.84
CA THR A 398 -2.68 23.26 -15.96
C THR A 398 -3.50 22.35 -16.86
N PHE A 399 -3.50 21.05 -16.59
CA PHE A 399 -4.24 20.07 -17.38
C PHE A 399 -5.61 19.81 -16.74
N ARG A 400 -6.67 20.22 -17.44
CA ARG A 400 -8.04 19.74 -17.21
C ARG A 400 -8.32 18.67 -18.27
N PRO A 401 -8.79 17.46 -17.88
CA PRO A 401 -9.17 16.44 -18.84
C PRO A 401 -10.33 16.90 -19.71
#